data_1c95652c6b22bc101a964c2778895ce0
#
_entry.id   1c95652c6b22bc101a964c2778895ce0
#
_cell.length_a   1.000
_cell.length_b   1.000
_cell.length_c   1.000
_cell.angle_alpha   90.00
_cell.angle_beta   90.00
_cell.angle_gamma   90.00
#
_symmetry.space_group_name_H-M   'P 1'
#
loop_
_entity.id
_entity.type
_entity.pdbx_description
1 polymer ?
#
loop_
_entity_poly.entity_id
_entity_poly.type
_entity_poly.pdbx_seq_one_letter_code
_entity_poly.pdbx_strand_id
1 'polypeptide(L)'
;MIWKSKVPPRVAFFSWSASLGKILTIDNLRKQRVLVLDWCYMCKNCGESVDHLLLYCPTACELWSLVFCLFGIHWVMPQKVIELFNSWQGKFGQHRNIELWRIVSHCLLWCIWRERNPRSFEGCEHSILEIKSFFFTRFPQFKCGLLSFFLFFPSCFT
;
A
#
# COMPACT_ATOMS: atom_id res chain seq x y z
N MET A 1 -7.98 15.01 -1.63
CA MET A 1 -7.21 15.64 -0.54
C MET A 1 -6.88 14.61 0.53
N ILE A 2 -5.60 14.33 0.73
CA ILE A 2 -5.09 13.31 1.67
C ILE A 2 -5.49 13.59 3.11
N TRP A 3 -5.53 14.86 3.51
CA TRP A 3 -5.83 15.32 4.87
C TRP A 3 -7.30 15.18 5.32
N LYS A 4 -8.21 14.85 4.42
CA LYS A 4 -9.63 14.62 4.75
C LYS A 4 -9.96 13.16 5.10
N SER A 5 -9.00 12.26 4.99
CA SER A 5 -9.18 10.85 5.32
C SER A 5 -9.08 10.63 6.83
N LYS A 6 -9.94 9.79 7.38
CA LYS A 6 -9.95 9.39 8.81
C LYS A 6 -8.83 8.39 9.13
N VAL A 7 -7.59 8.71 8.76
CA VAL A 7 -6.40 7.89 9.07
C VAL A 7 -5.54 8.57 10.14
N PRO A 8 -4.74 7.82 10.89
CA PRO A 8 -3.81 8.40 11.85
C PRO A 8 -2.89 9.45 11.19
N PRO A 9 -2.53 10.54 11.88
CA PRO A 9 -1.72 11.63 11.31
C PRO A 9 -0.41 11.16 10.69
N ARG A 10 0.25 10.15 11.27
CA ARG A 10 1.48 9.55 10.73
C ARG A 10 1.26 8.92 9.35
N VAL A 11 0.15 8.23 9.18
CA VAL A 11 -0.22 7.58 7.91
C VAL A 11 -0.57 8.64 6.85
N ALA A 12 -1.31 9.67 7.24
CA ALA A 12 -1.64 10.79 6.35
C ALA A 12 -0.39 11.54 5.88
N PHE A 13 0.53 11.85 6.80
CA PHE A 13 1.80 12.51 6.48
C PHE A 13 2.67 11.66 5.55
N PHE A 14 2.79 10.36 5.84
CA PHE A 14 3.52 9.43 4.99
C PHE A 14 2.93 9.40 3.57
N SER A 15 1.61 9.23 3.45
CA SER A 15 0.93 9.18 2.15
C SER A 15 1.11 10.47 1.35
N TRP A 16 1.07 11.61 2.02
CA TRP A 16 1.38 12.90 1.39
C TRP A 16 2.82 12.96 0.88
N SER A 17 3.79 12.57 1.71
CA SER A 17 5.21 12.51 1.30
C SER A 17 5.44 11.53 0.15
N ALA A 18 4.78 10.37 0.17
CA ALA A 18 4.84 9.38 -0.89
C ALA A 18 4.24 9.90 -2.20
N SER A 19 3.11 10.61 -2.13
CA SER A 19 2.48 11.22 -3.32
C SER A 19 3.36 12.26 -4.01
N LEU A 20 4.20 12.95 -3.23
CA LEU A 20 5.20 13.88 -3.74
C LEU A 20 6.52 13.20 -4.18
N GLY A 21 6.61 11.88 -4.05
CA GLY A 21 7.83 11.14 -4.35
C GLY A 21 9.00 11.45 -3.40
N LYS A 22 8.73 11.90 -2.17
CA LYS A 22 9.74 12.42 -1.24
C LYS A 22 10.09 11.47 -0.09
N ILE A 23 9.57 10.26 -0.05
CA ILE A 23 10.00 9.26 0.93
C ILE A 23 11.41 8.76 0.61
N LEU A 24 12.13 8.29 1.63
CA LEU A 24 13.55 7.90 1.53
C LEU A 24 13.71 6.50 0.92
N THR A 25 13.31 6.35 -0.32
CA THR A 25 13.61 5.19 -1.17
C THR A 25 15.04 5.26 -1.68
N ILE A 26 15.56 4.16 -2.19
CA ILE A 26 16.96 4.06 -2.67
C ILE A 26 17.23 5.08 -3.79
N ASP A 27 16.32 5.27 -4.73
CA ASP A 27 16.46 6.26 -5.80
C ASP A 27 16.57 7.69 -5.24
N ASN A 28 15.79 8.03 -4.21
CA ASN A 28 15.85 9.34 -3.57
C ASN A 28 17.13 9.53 -2.75
N LEU A 29 17.61 8.50 -2.06
CA LEU A 29 18.91 8.53 -1.38
C LEU A 29 20.04 8.72 -2.37
N ARG A 30 20.01 8.04 -3.51
CA ARG A 30 21.01 8.20 -4.57
C ARG A 30 20.99 9.61 -5.18
N LYS A 31 19.82 10.21 -5.38
CA LYS A 31 19.69 11.62 -5.79
C LYS A 31 20.33 12.56 -4.78
N GLN A 32 20.34 12.21 -3.49
CA GLN A 32 21.03 12.94 -2.43
C GLN A 32 22.53 12.58 -2.31
N ARG A 33 23.09 11.86 -3.30
CA ARG A 33 24.49 11.40 -3.36
C ARG A 33 24.88 10.43 -2.23
N VAL A 34 23.92 9.73 -1.64
CA VAL A 34 24.18 8.62 -0.73
C VAL A 34 24.58 7.39 -1.55
N LEU A 35 25.75 6.80 -1.23
CA LEU A 35 26.25 5.60 -1.91
C LEU A 35 25.52 4.37 -1.36
N VAL A 36 24.51 3.91 -2.08
CA VAL A 36 23.74 2.70 -1.78
C VAL A 36 23.53 1.88 -3.05
N LEU A 37 23.43 0.57 -2.87
CA LEU A 37 23.09 -0.33 -3.98
C LEU A 37 21.67 -0.05 -4.46
N ASP A 38 21.51 -0.01 -5.78
CA ASP A 38 20.20 0.20 -6.42
C ASP A 38 19.40 -1.10 -6.48
N TRP A 39 18.80 -1.46 -5.40
CA TRP A 39 17.91 -2.60 -5.36
C TRP A 39 16.74 -2.37 -4.40
N CYS A 40 15.59 -3.00 -4.69
CA CYS A 40 14.41 -2.93 -3.84
C CYS A 40 14.54 -3.91 -2.67
N TYR A 41 14.43 -3.43 -1.44
CA TYR A 41 14.49 -4.27 -0.23
C TYR A 41 13.30 -5.24 -0.11
N MET A 42 12.20 -5.00 -0.83
CA MET A 42 11.04 -5.88 -0.80
C MET A 42 11.18 -7.06 -1.76
N CYS A 43 11.51 -6.83 -3.02
CA CYS A 43 11.61 -7.90 -4.03
C CYS A 43 13.05 -8.36 -4.32
N LYS A 44 14.06 -7.59 -3.94
CA LYS A 44 15.49 -7.87 -4.16
C LYS A 44 15.88 -8.08 -5.62
N ASN A 45 15.13 -7.51 -6.55
CA ASN A 45 15.27 -7.83 -7.97
C ASN A 45 15.56 -6.61 -8.85
N CYS A 46 15.01 -5.47 -8.56
CA CYS A 46 15.14 -4.26 -9.37
C CYS A 46 15.35 -3.03 -8.50
N GLY A 47 15.64 -1.88 -9.13
CA GLY A 47 15.82 -0.60 -8.42
C GLY A 47 14.58 -0.20 -7.63
N GLU A 48 14.80 0.44 -6.47
CA GLU A 48 13.73 0.88 -5.60
C GLU A 48 13.40 2.35 -5.87
N SER A 49 12.29 2.59 -6.55
CA SER A 49 11.63 3.91 -6.60
C SER A 49 10.37 3.92 -5.73
N VAL A 50 9.82 5.11 -5.50
CA VAL A 50 8.57 5.25 -4.73
C VAL A 50 7.42 4.49 -5.39
N ASP A 51 7.27 4.64 -6.69
CA ASP A 51 6.19 4.00 -7.44
C ASP A 51 6.40 2.49 -7.55
N HIS A 52 7.64 2.02 -7.78
CA HIS A 52 7.94 0.60 -7.75
C HIS A 52 7.62 0.00 -6.38
N LEU A 53 8.18 0.54 -5.30
CA LEU A 53 8.03 0.01 -3.94
C LEU A 53 6.55 -0.11 -3.53
N LEU A 54 5.77 0.93 -3.80
CA LEU A 54 4.40 1.05 -3.27
C LEU A 54 3.31 0.50 -4.21
N LEU A 55 3.57 0.41 -5.51
CA LEU A 55 2.58 0.00 -6.51
C LEU A 55 2.97 -1.26 -7.28
N TYR A 56 4.24 -1.38 -7.71
CA TYR A 56 4.65 -2.37 -8.70
C TYR A 56 5.57 -3.47 -8.18
N CYS A 57 6.14 -3.33 -6.99
CA CYS A 57 6.88 -4.41 -6.36
C CYS A 57 5.99 -5.66 -6.26
N PRO A 58 6.47 -6.87 -6.57
CA PRO A 58 5.68 -8.10 -6.46
C PRO A 58 4.95 -8.27 -5.13
N THR A 59 5.61 -7.94 -4.02
CA THR A 59 4.98 -7.95 -2.68
C THR A 59 3.84 -6.92 -2.59
N ALA A 60 4.05 -5.71 -3.12
CA ALA A 60 3.01 -4.68 -3.16
C ALA A 60 1.84 -5.11 -4.05
N CYS A 61 2.11 -5.67 -5.23
CA CYS A 61 1.07 -6.18 -6.14
C CYS A 61 0.21 -7.25 -5.47
N GLU A 62 0.81 -8.15 -4.71
CA GLU A 62 0.06 -9.19 -3.99
C GLU A 62 -0.85 -8.60 -2.90
N LEU A 63 -0.38 -7.60 -2.17
CA LEU A 63 -1.18 -6.90 -1.17
C LEU A 63 -2.31 -6.08 -1.82
N TRP A 64 -2.04 -5.41 -2.94
CA TRP A 64 -3.07 -4.70 -3.71
C TRP A 64 -4.11 -5.66 -4.29
N SER A 65 -3.70 -6.80 -4.82
CA SER A 65 -4.61 -7.83 -5.32
C SER A 65 -5.54 -8.34 -4.23
N LEU A 66 -5.03 -8.55 -3.01
CA LEU A 66 -5.85 -8.88 -1.85
C LEU A 66 -6.92 -7.80 -1.60
N VAL A 67 -6.53 -6.53 -1.57
CA VAL A 67 -7.44 -5.41 -1.33
C VAL A 67 -8.49 -5.31 -2.45
N PHE A 68 -8.10 -5.45 -3.70
CA PHE A 68 -9.05 -5.43 -4.83
C PHE A 68 -10.05 -6.59 -4.75
N CYS A 69 -9.58 -7.78 -4.42
CA CYS A 69 -10.44 -8.94 -4.20
C CYS A 69 -11.45 -8.69 -3.07
N LEU A 70 -11.00 -8.13 -1.94
CA LEU A 70 -11.85 -7.83 -0.79
C LEU A 70 -12.94 -6.79 -1.08
N PHE A 71 -12.68 -5.85 -1.97
CA PHE A 71 -13.65 -4.83 -2.36
C PHE A 71 -14.43 -5.18 -3.64
N GLY A 72 -14.13 -6.33 -4.27
CA GLY A 72 -14.73 -6.72 -5.54
C GLY A 72 -14.46 -5.72 -6.65
N ILE A 73 -13.27 -5.11 -6.65
CA ILE A 73 -12.91 -4.03 -7.57
C ILE A 73 -11.96 -4.58 -8.64
N HIS A 74 -12.31 -4.36 -9.89
CA HIS A 74 -11.41 -4.54 -11.02
C HIS A 74 -10.81 -3.17 -11.37
N TRP A 75 -9.52 -3.02 -11.11
CA TRP A 75 -8.85 -1.76 -11.37
C TRP A 75 -7.46 -1.95 -11.97
N VAL A 76 -7.10 -1.01 -12.86
CA VAL A 76 -5.75 -0.92 -13.40
C VAL A 76 -4.94 0.00 -12.51
N MET A 77 -3.81 -0.50 -12.00
CA MET A 77 -2.92 0.26 -11.13
C MET A 77 -2.37 1.49 -11.89
N PRO A 78 -2.47 2.70 -11.33
CA PRO A 78 -1.92 3.91 -11.93
C PRO A 78 -0.38 3.89 -11.93
N GLN A 79 0.25 4.65 -12.81
CA GLN A 79 1.69 4.67 -12.93
C GLN A 79 2.41 5.31 -11.74
N LYS A 80 1.75 6.25 -11.06
CA LYS A 80 2.34 7.01 -9.96
C LYS A 80 1.43 7.02 -8.73
N VAL A 81 2.05 7.09 -7.56
CA VAL A 81 1.32 7.19 -6.28
C VAL A 81 0.41 8.41 -6.24
N ILE A 82 0.81 9.53 -6.82
CA ILE A 82 -0.06 10.72 -6.88
C ILE A 82 -1.33 10.47 -7.69
N GLU A 83 -1.26 9.70 -8.74
CA GLU A 83 -2.41 9.35 -9.57
C GLU A 83 -3.37 8.41 -8.83
N LEU A 84 -2.84 7.52 -7.97
CA LEU A 84 -3.63 6.69 -7.08
C LEU A 84 -4.60 7.55 -6.24
N PHE A 85 -4.11 8.63 -5.65
CA PHE A 85 -4.93 9.53 -4.83
C PHE A 85 -5.88 10.42 -5.65
N ASN A 86 -5.50 10.78 -6.88
CA ASN A 86 -6.31 11.62 -7.75
C ASN A 86 -7.47 10.85 -8.41
N SER A 87 -7.25 9.57 -8.74
CA SER A 87 -8.25 8.74 -9.43
C SER A 87 -9.51 8.45 -8.58
N TRP A 88 -9.44 8.65 -7.27
CA TRP A 88 -10.57 8.38 -6.36
C TRP A 88 -11.63 9.48 -6.32
N GLN A 89 -11.42 10.57 -7.03
CA GLN A 89 -12.32 11.72 -6.96
C GLN A 89 -13.61 11.59 -7.80
N GLY A 90 -13.76 10.54 -8.61
CA GLY A 90 -14.86 10.57 -9.57
C GLY A 90 -15.55 9.29 -10.01
N LYS A 91 -15.12 8.08 -9.64
CA LYS A 91 -15.59 6.86 -10.33
C LYS A 91 -16.20 5.73 -9.49
N PHE A 92 -16.27 5.84 -8.19
CA PHE A 92 -16.85 4.79 -7.35
C PHE A 92 -18.23 5.19 -6.85
N GLY A 93 -19.26 4.67 -7.48
CA GLY A 93 -20.66 5.10 -7.40
C GLY A 93 -21.42 4.87 -6.10
N GLN A 94 -20.81 4.58 -4.96
CA GLN A 94 -21.48 4.53 -3.66
C GLN A 94 -20.59 5.18 -2.59
N HIS A 95 -21.09 6.24 -1.98
CA HIS A 95 -20.40 7.07 -0.98
C HIS A 95 -19.75 6.31 0.16
N ARG A 96 -20.31 5.19 0.59
CA ARG A 96 -19.81 4.40 1.72
C ARG A 96 -18.49 3.67 1.40
N ASN A 97 -18.34 3.21 0.17
CA ASN A 97 -17.14 2.47 -0.26
C ASN A 97 -15.96 3.40 -0.57
N ILE A 98 -16.21 4.65 -0.95
CA ILE A 98 -15.16 5.62 -1.30
C ILE A 98 -14.32 5.99 -0.07
N GLU A 99 -14.94 6.23 1.08
CA GLU A 99 -14.20 6.57 2.31
C GLU A 99 -13.36 5.38 2.78
N LEU A 100 -13.93 4.18 2.79
CA LEU A 100 -13.20 2.96 3.14
C LEU A 100 -12.04 2.71 2.19
N TRP A 101 -12.27 2.87 0.89
CA TRP A 101 -11.22 2.73 -0.12
C TRP A 101 -10.05 3.70 0.10
N ARG A 102 -10.33 4.95 0.40
CA ARG A 102 -9.29 5.94 0.73
C ARG A 102 -8.48 5.50 1.95
N ILE A 103 -9.15 5.12 3.03
CA ILE A 103 -8.50 4.68 4.26
C ILE A 103 -7.62 3.45 4.01
N VAL A 104 -8.14 2.44 3.32
CA VAL A 104 -7.42 1.20 2.99
C VAL A 104 -6.15 1.48 2.24
N SER A 105 -6.20 2.32 1.23
CA SER A 105 -5.02 2.61 0.41
C SER A 105 -3.93 3.31 1.20
N HIS A 106 -4.28 4.29 2.03
CA HIS A 106 -3.32 4.92 2.93
C HIS A 106 -2.68 3.90 3.88
N CYS A 107 -3.50 3.02 4.44
CA CYS A 107 -3.05 2.00 5.38
C CYS A 107 -2.16 0.95 4.69
N LEU A 108 -2.50 0.56 3.46
CA LEU A 108 -1.71 -0.40 2.70
C LEU A 108 -0.33 0.14 2.32
N LEU A 109 -0.27 1.37 1.81
CA LEU A 109 1.00 2.03 1.52
C LEU A 109 1.88 2.13 2.78
N TRP A 110 1.27 2.45 3.92
CA TRP A 110 1.96 2.49 5.21
C TRP A 110 2.48 1.11 5.65
N CYS A 111 1.72 0.04 5.46
CA CYS A 111 2.15 -1.32 5.78
C CYS A 111 3.36 -1.73 4.93
N ILE A 112 3.34 -1.45 3.63
CA ILE A 112 4.48 -1.73 2.73
C ILE A 112 5.73 -0.99 3.21
N TRP A 113 5.60 0.29 3.52
CA TRP A 113 6.70 1.11 4.01
C TRP A 113 7.25 0.59 5.35
N ARG A 114 6.38 0.21 6.26
CA ARG A 114 6.76 -0.36 7.54
C ARG A 114 7.48 -1.69 7.42
N GLU A 115 7.12 -2.52 6.47
CA GLU A 115 7.83 -3.77 6.20
C GLU A 115 9.20 -3.52 5.54
N ARG A 116 9.26 -2.55 4.63
CA ARG A 116 10.52 -2.19 3.95
C ARG A 116 11.61 -1.74 4.93
N ASN A 117 11.27 -1.00 5.97
CA ASN A 117 12.25 -0.42 6.88
C ASN A 117 13.01 -1.47 7.71
N PRO A 118 12.41 -2.46 8.40
CA PRO A 118 13.16 -3.52 9.05
C PRO A 118 14.03 -4.33 8.08
N ARG A 119 13.56 -4.58 6.87
CA ARG A 119 14.38 -5.24 5.84
C ARG A 119 15.64 -4.44 5.49
N SER A 120 15.52 -3.11 5.43
CA SER A 120 16.63 -2.22 5.10
C SER A 120 17.62 -2.03 6.23
N PHE A 121 17.14 -1.90 7.47
CA PHE A 121 17.97 -1.46 8.60
C PHE A 121 18.29 -2.56 9.61
N GLU A 122 17.43 -3.57 9.72
CA GLU A 122 17.53 -4.62 10.75
C GLU A 122 17.79 -6.01 10.16
N GLY A 123 17.69 -6.14 8.83
CA GLY A 123 17.78 -7.45 8.15
C GLY A 123 16.64 -8.39 8.51
N CYS A 124 15.53 -7.86 9.03
CA CYS A 124 14.35 -8.62 9.44
C CYS A 124 13.31 -8.61 8.31
N GLU A 125 12.87 -9.80 7.90
CA GLU A 125 11.87 -9.99 6.84
C GLU A 125 10.68 -10.77 7.38
N HIS A 126 9.49 -10.23 7.19
CA HIS A 126 8.25 -10.94 7.47
C HIS A 126 7.72 -11.59 6.20
N SER A 127 7.08 -12.75 6.37
CA SER A 127 6.38 -13.41 5.28
C SER A 127 5.17 -12.60 4.82
N ILE A 128 4.71 -12.86 3.60
CA ILE A 128 3.51 -12.19 3.08
C ILE A 128 2.27 -12.43 3.96
N LEU A 129 2.18 -13.61 4.58
CA LEU A 129 1.09 -13.95 5.50
C LEU A 129 1.15 -13.11 6.79
N GLU A 130 2.33 -12.88 7.32
CA GLU A 130 2.52 -12.01 8.49
C GLU A 130 2.17 -10.57 8.17
N ILE A 131 2.57 -10.07 6.99
CA ILE A 131 2.22 -8.72 6.53
C ILE A 131 0.71 -8.57 6.38
N LYS A 132 0.04 -9.55 5.76
CA LYS A 132 -1.44 -9.59 5.64
C LYS A 132 -2.11 -9.63 7.01
N SER A 133 -1.62 -10.47 7.92
CA SER A 133 -2.12 -10.58 9.29
C SER A 133 -1.97 -9.26 10.05
N PHE A 134 -0.80 -8.62 9.93
CA PHE A 134 -0.56 -7.32 10.52
C PHE A 134 -1.53 -6.25 9.99
N PHE A 135 -1.75 -6.20 8.68
CA PHE A 135 -2.68 -5.27 8.05
C PHE A 135 -4.10 -5.41 8.65
N PHE A 136 -4.62 -6.63 8.73
CA PHE A 136 -5.96 -6.87 9.30
C PHE A 136 -6.04 -6.67 10.80
N THR A 137 -4.98 -6.94 11.54
CA THR A 137 -4.94 -6.74 12.99
C THR A 137 -4.90 -5.25 13.33
N ARG A 138 -4.14 -4.48 12.56
CA ARG A 138 -3.99 -3.05 12.80
C ARG A 138 -5.18 -2.22 12.32
N PHE A 139 -5.90 -2.73 11.35
CA PHE A 139 -7.04 -2.06 10.73
C PHE A 139 -8.29 -2.94 10.79
N PRO A 140 -8.84 -3.22 12.01
CA PRO A 140 -9.93 -4.17 12.21
C PRO A 140 -11.24 -3.75 11.52
N GLN A 141 -11.41 -2.47 11.18
CA GLN A 141 -12.55 -1.96 10.43
C GLN A 141 -12.73 -2.66 9.07
N PHE A 142 -11.66 -3.24 8.53
CA PHE A 142 -11.71 -3.99 7.28
C PHE A 142 -12.15 -5.45 7.46
N LYS A 143 -12.11 -5.99 8.71
CA LYS A 143 -12.62 -7.33 9.01
C LYS A 143 -14.14 -7.42 8.85
N CYS A 144 -14.87 -6.35 9.17
CA CYS A 144 -16.34 -6.34 9.03
C CYS A 144 -16.78 -6.38 7.56
N GLY A 145 -16.02 -5.75 6.65
CA GLY A 145 -16.23 -5.91 5.21
C GLY A 145 -15.94 -7.33 4.72
N LEU A 146 -14.95 -7.99 5.33
CA LEU A 146 -14.57 -9.38 5.06
C LEU A 146 -15.67 -10.39 5.43
N LEU A 147 -16.29 -10.27 6.60
CA LEU A 147 -17.34 -11.21 7.03
C LEU A 147 -18.52 -11.24 6.06
N SER A 148 -18.91 -10.09 5.51
CA SER A 148 -19.93 -10.03 4.46
C SER A 148 -19.44 -10.64 3.15
N PHE A 149 -18.16 -10.54 2.85
CA PHE A 149 -17.56 -11.03 1.60
C PHE A 149 -17.26 -12.54 1.64
N PHE A 150 -16.80 -13.06 2.78
CA PHE A 150 -16.57 -14.51 2.96
C PHE A 150 -17.85 -15.34 2.81
N LEU A 151 -19.01 -14.77 3.13
CA LEU A 151 -20.30 -15.42 2.92
C LEU A 151 -20.71 -15.48 1.44
N PHE A 152 -20.16 -14.59 0.59
CA PHE A 152 -20.53 -14.51 -0.82
C PHE A 152 -19.49 -15.05 -1.80
N PHE A 153 -18.18 -15.13 -1.42
CA PHE A 153 -17.11 -15.58 -2.32
C PHE A 153 -16.07 -16.46 -1.63
N PRO A 154 -16.33 -17.75 -1.41
CA PRO A 154 -15.38 -18.68 -0.79
C PRO A 154 -14.15 -19.02 -1.65
N SER A 155 -14.14 -18.67 -2.94
CA SER A 155 -13.13 -19.13 -3.91
C SER A 155 -11.87 -18.26 -4.04
N CYS A 156 -11.72 -17.18 -3.29
CA CYS A 156 -10.53 -16.31 -3.36
C CYS A 156 -9.35 -16.75 -2.48
N PHE A 157 -9.44 -17.90 -1.82
CA PHE A 157 -8.44 -18.39 -0.86
C PHE A 157 -7.92 -19.80 -1.11
N THR A 158 -8.12 -20.33 -2.30
CA THR A 158 -7.47 -21.56 -2.77
C THR A 158 -6.32 -21.28 -3.70
#